data_d4887494402353e44243e983b33ed036
#
_entry.id   d4887494402353e44243e983b33ed036
#
_cell.length_a   1.000
_cell.length_b   1.000
_cell.length_c   1.000
_cell.angle_alpha   90.00
_cell.angle_beta   90.00
_cell.angle_gamma   90.00
#
_symmetry.space_group_name_H-M   'P 1'
#
loop_
_entity.id
_entity.type
_entity.pdbx_description
1 polymer ?
#
loop_
_entity_poly.entity_id
_entity_poly.type
_entity_poly.pdbx_seq_one_letter_code
_entity_poly.pdbx_strand_id
1 'polypeptide(L)'
;YLIELETSSTITSGLQSSLHVFGGTKFHATTGTPLAKLVDIQYQPAGDAIVENRYGKGYTIALAADLIGSIVLIQQGIPVTQDGQPAPDGSASIDDDILKTEDGFVLNWKWDRTPIVPSTQPVFLEPITDELRELIVKAILRCFEVKSQSTPILWYYPRGLKSIAMMSHDSDHNDQQLAWSLLNVTDQLNIKTTWCIIYPGGYIPEFYQKLQDWDYEIALHFDALTKKTYTNWTQDDFNYQHQWLIQEAGIPTLKSNKNHYTRWENRLEFFHWCQAKGIEVDQSKGPSKHGTIGFPFGGSHPWYPIDDNGKRINVLEINMLTQDLVITCPVFYGRGLIDSVSRHYGIAHFLFHPAHIEKPNVRDAVIDVVEYAHLQGMEWWTSEQIGDWEQKRRQIRIIHQRHDRFTITSPISVGSVTFIFLIPDTINDFSIQIDGRLIDWKPISIYGCNFAEIIIDIAANQEIKVQL
;
A
#
# COMPACT_ATOMS: atom_id res chain seq x y z
N TYR A 1 -21.32 6.52 -5.62
CA TYR A 1 -22.14 5.38 -5.20
C TYR A 1 -21.40 4.54 -4.18
N LEU A 2 -22.16 3.77 -3.41
CA LEU A 2 -21.63 2.77 -2.50
C LEU A 2 -22.11 1.38 -2.95
N ILE A 3 -21.23 0.38 -2.83
CA ILE A 3 -21.59 -1.03 -2.96
C ILE A 3 -21.89 -1.55 -1.55
N GLU A 4 -23.13 -1.96 -1.32
CA GLU A 4 -23.52 -2.67 -0.08
C GLU A 4 -23.37 -4.16 -0.28
N LEU A 5 -22.52 -4.77 0.54
CA LEU A 5 -22.12 -6.16 0.42
C LEU A 5 -23.11 -7.09 1.13
N GLU A 6 -23.38 -8.25 0.52
CA GLU A 6 -24.09 -9.34 1.15
C GLU A 6 -23.07 -10.39 1.66
N THR A 7 -23.06 -10.65 2.96
CA THR A 7 -22.07 -11.52 3.61
C THR A 7 -22.20 -13.00 3.28
N SER A 8 -23.30 -13.41 2.68
CA SER A 8 -23.56 -14.81 2.28
C SER A 8 -22.78 -15.26 1.04
N SER A 9 -22.18 -14.37 0.30
CA SER A 9 -21.41 -14.67 -0.92
C SER A 9 -19.92 -14.87 -0.63
N THR A 10 -19.30 -15.88 -1.24
CA THR A 10 -17.84 -16.06 -1.20
C THR A 10 -17.08 -14.88 -1.82
N ILE A 11 -17.69 -14.16 -2.78
CA ILE A 11 -17.10 -13.00 -3.43
C ILE A 11 -17.05 -11.81 -2.47
N THR A 12 -18.09 -11.60 -1.66
CA THR A 12 -18.22 -10.45 -0.77
C THR A 12 -17.82 -10.74 0.67
N SER A 13 -17.66 -12.02 1.04
CA SER A 13 -17.31 -12.44 2.38
C SER A 13 -15.96 -11.86 2.84
N GLY A 14 -15.88 -11.40 4.07
CA GLY A 14 -14.66 -10.89 4.70
C GLY A 14 -14.30 -9.45 4.33
N LEU A 15 -15.05 -8.78 3.45
CA LEU A 15 -14.93 -7.35 3.22
C LEU A 15 -15.62 -6.58 4.37
N GLN A 16 -15.04 -5.47 4.80
CA GLN A 16 -15.39 -4.83 6.07
C GLN A 16 -16.28 -3.60 5.91
N SER A 17 -16.33 -2.99 4.72
CA SER A 17 -16.99 -1.71 4.51
C SER A 17 -18.03 -1.74 3.39
N SER A 18 -18.87 -0.71 3.35
CA SER A 18 -19.58 -0.32 2.12
C SER A 18 -18.58 0.35 1.19
N LEU A 19 -18.38 -0.22 0.00
CA LEU A 19 -17.29 0.22 -0.87
C LEU A 19 -17.69 1.44 -1.70
N HIS A 20 -16.95 2.53 -1.53
CA HIS A 20 -17.13 3.74 -2.32
C HIS A 20 -16.60 3.53 -3.74
N VAL A 21 -17.43 3.84 -4.74
CA VAL A 21 -17.12 3.69 -6.16
C VAL A 21 -17.53 4.91 -6.98
N PHE A 22 -16.76 5.17 -8.02
CA PHE A 22 -16.93 6.30 -8.94
C PHE A 22 -17.18 5.77 -10.35
N GLY A 23 -18.34 6.12 -10.91
CA GLY A 23 -18.70 5.64 -12.25
C GLY A 23 -19.25 4.21 -12.32
N GLY A 24 -19.68 3.80 -13.51
CA GLY A 24 -20.25 2.49 -13.77
C GLY A 24 -21.58 2.54 -14.52
N THR A 25 -22.26 1.40 -14.60
CA THR A 25 -23.55 1.25 -15.27
C THR A 25 -24.58 0.64 -14.31
N LYS A 26 -25.73 1.29 -14.17
CA LYS A 26 -26.83 0.77 -13.37
C LYS A 26 -27.54 -0.35 -14.14
N PHE A 27 -27.74 -1.48 -13.48
CA PHE A 27 -28.55 -2.58 -14.02
C PHE A 27 -29.34 -3.29 -12.92
N HIS A 28 -30.31 -4.09 -13.33
CA HIS A 28 -31.06 -5.01 -12.48
C HIS A 28 -31.00 -6.41 -13.08
N ALA A 29 -30.72 -7.40 -12.25
CA ALA A 29 -30.70 -8.79 -12.66
C ALA A 29 -32.12 -9.26 -13.03
N THR A 30 -32.26 -9.91 -14.17
CA THR A 30 -33.51 -10.57 -14.59
C THR A 30 -33.45 -12.08 -14.42
N THR A 31 -32.25 -12.68 -14.51
CA THR A 31 -32.05 -14.14 -14.42
C THR A 31 -30.87 -14.54 -13.53
N GLY A 32 -30.02 -13.61 -13.16
CA GLY A 32 -28.88 -13.85 -12.25
C GLY A 32 -29.26 -13.65 -10.79
N THR A 33 -28.35 -14.02 -9.90
CA THR A 33 -28.46 -13.82 -8.45
C THR A 33 -27.67 -12.56 -8.06
N PRO A 34 -28.31 -11.52 -7.54
CA PRO A 34 -27.60 -10.36 -6.98
C PRO A 34 -26.82 -10.75 -5.72
N LEU A 35 -25.55 -10.35 -5.64
CA LEU A 35 -24.66 -10.59 -4.49
C LEU A 35 -24.39 -9.33 -3.70
N ALA A 36 -24.59 -8.16 -4.30
CA ALA A 36 -24.48 -6.86 -3.67
C ALA A 36 -25.36 -5.84 -4.36
N LYS A 37 -25.75 -4.80 -3.62
CA LYS A 37 -26.59 -3.69 -4.09
C LYS A 37 -25.73 -2.46 -4.34
N LEU A 38 -26.13 -1.69 -5.33
CA LEU A 38 -25.63 -0.34 -5.55
C LEU A 38 -26.60 0.65 -4.92
N VAL A 39 -26.09 1.53 -4.06
CA VAL A 39 -26.87 2.61 -3.46
C VAL A 39 -26.23 3.95 -3.77
N ASP A 40 -27.03 5.00 -3.78
CA ASP A 40 -26.51 6.35 -3.90
C ASP A 40 -26.04 6.91 -2.54
N ILE A 41 -25.57 8.14 -2.55
CA ILE A 41 -25.05 8.83 -1.36
C ILE A 41 -26.11 9.16 -0.31
N GLN A 42 -27.40 8.98 -0.62
CA GLN A 42 -28.53 9.07 0.31
C GLN A 42 -29.00 7.66 0.74
N TYR A 43 -28.24 6.60 0.42
CA TYR A 43 -28.58 5.20 0.64
C TYR A 43 -29.87 4.74 -0.06
N GLN A 44 -30.24 5.41 -1.20
CA GLN A 44 -31.35 4.98 -2.01
C GLN A 44 -30.89 3.91 -3.01
N PRO A 45 -31.67 2.84 -3.22
CA PRO A 45 -31.32 1.79 -4.17
C PRO A 45 -31.09 2.36 -5.59
N ALA A 46 -29.96 2.02 -6.18
CA ALA A 46 -29.59 2.46 -7.53
C ALA A 46 -29.46 1.29 -8.53
N GLY A 47 -29.56 0.05 -8.05
CA GLY A 47 -29.49 -1.16 -8.88
C GLY A 47 -28.74 -2.29 -8.16
N ASP A 48 -28.39 -3.33 -8.91
CA ASP A 48 -27.55 -4.41 -8.44
C ASP A 48 -26.08 -4.06 -8.74
N ALA A 49 -25.19 -4.24 -7.75
CA ALA A 49 -23.76 -3.93 -7.89
C ALA A 49 -22.96 -5.14 -8.44
N ILE A 50 -23.28 -6.33 -7.94
CA ILE A 50 -22.63 -7.57 -8.30
C ILE A 50 -23.70 -8.62 -8.56
N VAL A 51 -23.64 -9.29 -9.72
CA VAL A 51 -24.57 -10.35 -10.09
C VAL A 51 -23.82 -11.54 -10.61
N GLU A 52 -24.06 -12.70 -10.03
CA GLU A 52 -23.61 -13.98 -10.60
C GLU A 52 -24.72 -14.61 -11.45
N ASN A 53 -24.34 -15.30 -12.54
CA ASN A 53 -25.29 -16.01 -13.37
C ASN A 53 -24.68 -17.27 -14.00
N ARG A 54 -25.50 -18.33 -14.10
CA ARG A 54 -25.19 -19.55 -14.85
C ARG A 54 -26.05 -19.58 -16.10
N TYR A 55 -25.41 -19.66 -17.27
CA TYR A 55 -26.08 -19.81 -18.55
C TYR A 55 -25.51 -21.00 -19.30
N GLY A 56 -26.26 -22.07 -19.43
CA GLY A 56 -25.80 -23.33 -19.98
C GLY A 56 -24.62 -23.89 -19.17
N LYS A 57 -23.47 -24.07 -19.83
CA LYS A 57 -22.18 -24.45 -19.20
C LYS A 57 -21.36 -23.25 -18.75
N GLY A 58 -21.82 -22.03 -19.06
CA GLY A 58 -21.13 -20.79 -18.73
C GLY A 58 -21.40 -20.33 -17.29
N TYR A 59 -20.44 -19.57 -16.74
CA TYR A 59 -20.58 -18.86 -15.48
C TYR A 59 -20.06 -17.45 -15.64
N THR A 60 -20.79 -16.47 -15.17
CA THR A 60 -20.45 -15.05 -15.31
C THR A 60 -20.67 -14.31 -14.01
N ILE A 61 -19.83 -13.33 -13.75
CA ILE A 61 -19.98 -12.33 -12.69
C ILE A 61 -20.00 -10.97 -13.36
N ALA A 62 -21.10 -10.24 -13.20
CA ALA A 62 -21.23 -8.87 -13.70
C ALA A 62 -21.00 -7.88 -12.55
N LEU A 63 -20.14 -6.91 -12.80
CA LEU A 63 -19.81 -5.82 -11.87
C LEU A 63 -20.38 -4.52 -12.47
N ALA A 64 -21.28 -3.84 -11.75
CA ALA A 64 -21.93 -2.61 -12.21
C ALA A 64 -20.98 -1.41 -12.15
N ALA A 65 -20.18 -1.34 -11.10
CA ALA A 65 -19.28 -0.22 -10.86
C ALA A 65 -17.97 -0.35 -11.64
N ASP A 66 -17.40 0.78 -12.03
CA ASP A 66 -16.02 0.85 -12.54
C ASP A 66 -15.04 0.74 -11.37
N LEU A 67 -14.73 -0.50 -10.98
CA LEU A 67 -13.83 -0.78 -9.86
C LEU A 67 -12.40 -0.31 -10.16
N ILE A 68 -11.91 -0.52 -11.38
CA ILE A 68 -10.52 -0.17 -11.75
C ILE A 68 -10.36 1.35 -11.79
N GLY A 69 -11.28 2.07 -12.44
CA GLY A 69 -11.26 3.53 -12.46
C GLY A 69 -11.41 4.12 -11.06
N SER A 70 -12.22 3.50 -10.19
CA SER A 70 -12.38 3.91 -8.80
C SER A 70 -11.08 3.74 -8.01
N ILE A 71 -10.38 2.60 -8.14
CA ILE A 71 -9.08 2.38 -7.50
C ILE A 71 -8.08 3.46 -7.93
N VAL A 72 -7.94 3.70 -9.22
CA VAL A 72 -7.00 4.71 -9.75
C VAL A 72 -7.34 6.11 -9.24
N LEU A 73 -8.62 6.49 -9.26
CA LEU A 73 -9.07 7.82 -8.80
C LEU A 73 -8.82 8.00 -7.30
N ILE A 74 -9.12 7.00 -6.47
CA ILE A 74 -8.90 7.09 -5.03
C ILE A 74 -7.39 7.19 -4.72
N GLN A 75 -6.55 6.35 -5.33
CA GLN A 75 -5.11 6.35 -5.11
C GLN A 75 -4.42 7.63 -5.59
N GLN A 76 -4.74 8.07 -6.80
CA GLN A 76 -4.08 9.26 -7.38
C GLN A 76 -4.69 10.56 -6.89
N GLY A 77 -5.98 10.57 -6.55
CA GLY A 77 -6.73 11.76 -6.17
C GLY A 77 -7.01 12.68 -7.35
N ILE A 78 -7.44 13.89 -7.02
CA ILE A 78 -7.63 15.01 -7.95
C ILE A 78 -6.47 15.99 -7.89
N PRO A 79 -6.30 16.89 -8.88
CA PRO A 79 -5.26 17.92 -8.84
C PRO A 79 -5.40 18.82 -7.61
N VAL A 80 -4.32 18.97 -6.86
CA VAL A 80 -4.23 19.87 -5.71
C VAL A 80 -3.88 21.27 -6.22
N THR A 81 -4.81 22.21 -6.11
CA THR A 81 -4.67 23.60 -6.55
C THR A 81 -5.06 24.61 -5.49
N GLN A 82 -5.65 24.15 -4.39
CA GLN A 82 -6.09 24.95 -3.24
C GLN A 82 -6.20 24.03 -2.01
N ASP A 83 -6.24 24.63 -0.83
CA ASP A 83 -6.55 23.91 0.40
C ASP A 83 -7.86 23.15 0.27
N GLY A 84 -7.90 21.94 0.80
CA GLY A 84 -9.06 21.06 0.78
C GLY A 84 -10.21 21.54 1.64
N GLN A 85 -11.31 20.81 1.60
CA GLN A 85 -12.47 21.09 2.46
C GLN A 85 -12.18 20.58 3.88
N PRO A 86 -12.53 21.35 4.94
CA PRO A 86 -12.39 20.87 6.31
C PRO A 86 -13.36 19.72 6.58
N ALA A 87 -12.94 18.79 7.46
CA ALA A 87 -13.83 17.75 7.94
C ALA A 87 -15.04 18.38 8.67
N PRO A 88 -16.28 17.92 8.42
CA PRO A 88 -17.48 18.49 9.05
C PRO A 88 -17.50 18.38 10.58
N ASP A 89 -16.75 17.45 11.14
CA ASP A 89 -16.61 17.22 12.59
C ASP A 89 -15.44 17.98 13.22
N GLY A 90 -14.72 18.80 12.45
CA GLY A 90 -13.59 19.61 12.92
C GLY A 90 -12.28 18.83 13.13
N SER A 91 -12.25 17.52 12.85
CA SER A 91 -11.07 16.68 13.06
C SER A 91 -9.94 16.92 12.04
N ALA A 92 -10.25 17.53 10.92
CA ALA A 92 -9.29 17.98 9.92
C ALA A 92 -9.70 19.36 9.42
N SER A 93 -9.14 20.41 10.01
CA SER A 93 -9.35 21.79 9.61
C SER A 93 -8.57 22.09 8.34
N ILE A 94 -8.99 23.15 7.62
CA ILE A 94 -8.17 23.76 6.56
C ILE A 94 -6.84 24.20 7.19
N ASP A 95 -5.80 24.02 6.45
CA ASP A 95 -4.45 24.29 6.90
C ASP A 95 -4.03 25.75 6.76
N ASP A 96 -2.78 25.97 6.80
CA ASP A 96 -2.02 27.21 6.88
C ASP A 96 -1.58 27.75 5.51
N ASP A 97 -2.39 27.59 4.47
CA ASP A 97 -2.12 27.87 3.05
C ASP A 97 -1.00 26.97 2.44
N ILE A 98 -0.72 25.82 3.02
CA ILE A 98 0.20 24.84 2.46
C ILE A 98 -0.60 23.77 1.74
N LEU A 99 -0.42 23.69 0.43
CA LEU A 99 -1.05 22.63 -0.38
C LEU A 99 -0.41 21.27 -0.04
N LYS A 100 -1.24 20.27 0.26
CA LYS A 100 -0.81 18.93 0.70
C LYS A 100 -1.43 17.83 -0.13
N THR A 101 -0.87 16.65 -0.07
CA THR A 101 -1.44 15.48 -0.77
C THR A 101 -2.90 15.23 -0.38
N GLU A 102 -3.25 15.41 0.89
CA GLU A 102 -4.60 15.17 1.41
C GLU A 102 -5.65 16.19 0.90
N ASP A 103 -5.25 17.33 0.31
CA ASP A 103 -6.19 18.25 -0.32
C ASP A 103 -6.77 17.71 -1.63
N GLY A 104 -6.14 16.68 -2.18
CA GLY A 104 -6.59 16.01 -3.40
C GLY A 104 -7.29 14.67 -3.19
N PHE A 105 -7.50 14.20 -1.97
CA PHE A 105 -8.20 12.92 -1.79
C PHE A 105 -9.69 13.02 -2.15
N VAL A 106 -10.30 11.89 -2.51
CA VAL A 106 -11.69 11.86 -3.03
C VAL A 106 -12.66 11.07 -2.16
N LEU A 107 -12.15 10.39 -1.12
CA LEU A 107 -12.98 9.68 -0.17
C LEU A 107 -13.84 10.65 0.65
N ASN A 108 -14.92 10.15 1.22
CA ASN A 108 -15.93 10.98 1.87
C ASN A 108 -15.76 10.98 3.40
N TRP A 109 -15.75 12.15 4.00
CA TRP A 109 -15.62 12.34 5.45
C TRP A 109 -16.67 11.58 6.29
N LYS A 110 -17.84 11.35 5.76
CA LYS A 110 -18.98 10.73 6.49
C LYS A 110 -19.03 9.22 6.30
N TRP A 111 -18.70 8.71 5.09
CA TRP A 111 -18.95 7.30 4.76
C TRP A 111 -17.73 6.44 4.82
N ASP A 112 -16.56 7.01 4.56
CA ASP A 112 -15.33 6.25 4.39
C ASP A 112 -14.46 6.26 5.65
N ARG A 113 -14.99 6.81 6.76
CA ARG A 113 -14.31 6.83 8.05
C ARG A 113 -15.09 6.03 9.10
N THR A 114 -14.35 5.35 9.96
CA THR A 114 -14.87 4.53 11.06
C THR A 114 -14.10 4.85 12.35
N PRO A 115 -14.76 4.92 13.52
CA PRO A 115 -14.07 5.09 14.79
C PRO A 115 -13.32 3.81 15.21
N ILE A 116 -12.14 3.97 15.80
CA ILE A 116 -11.39 2.87 16.43
C ILE A 116 -11.69 2.89 17.93
N VAL A 117 -12.32 1.85 18.45
CA VAL A 117 -12.62 1.71 19.88
C VAL A 117 -11.33 1.74 20.70
N PRO A 118 -11.24 2.52 21.79
CA PRO A 118 -12.32 3.23 22.51
C PRO A 118 -12.62 4.66 22.02
N SER A 119 -11.98 5.15 20.97
CA SER A 119 -12.26 6.48 20.43
C SER A 119 -13.62 6.55 19.74
N THR A 120 -14.26 7.71 19.79
CA THR A 120 -15.43 8.04 18.97
C THR A 120 -15.06 8.84 17.70
N GLN A 121 -13.80 9.29 17.60
CA GLN A 121 -13.31 10.05 16.46
C GLN A 121 -13.13 9.13 15.24
N PRO A 122 -13.82 9.37 14.12
CA PRO A 122 -13.68 8.55 12.93
C PRO A 122 -12.40 8.87 12.16
N VAL A 123 -11.79 7.83 11.60
CA VAL A 123 -10.59 7.87 10.75
C VAL A 123 -10.79 6.96 9.54
N PHE A 124 -9.94 7.05 8.51
CA PHE A 124 -9.97 6.16 7.35
C PHE A 124 -9.37 4.79 7.72
N LEU A 125 -10.14 3.99 8.46
CA LEU A 125 -9.67 2.71 9.02
C LEU A 125 -9.62 1.59 7.99
N GLU A 126 -10.49 1.60 6.99
CA GLU A 126 -10.60 0.52 6.02
C GLU A 126 -9.96 0.90 4.68
N PRO A 127 -9.10 0.03 4.11
CA PRO A 127 -8.41 0.30 2.85
C PRO A 127 -9.30 -0.04 1.65
N ILE A 128 -10.21 0.86 1.30
CA ILE A 128 -11.27 0.66 0.28
C ILE A 128 -10.72 0.19 -1.07
N THR A 129 -9.56 0.70 -1.53
CA THR A 129 -8.99 0.25 -2.80
C THR A 129 -8.46 -1.18 -2.73
N ASP A 130 -8.00 -1.63 -1.56
CA ASP A 130 -7.59 -3.01 -1.35
C ASP A 130 -8.80 -3.93 -1.36
N GLU A 131 -9.91 -3.54 -0.70
CA GLU A 131 -11.17 -4.27 -0.76
C GLU A 131 -11.75 -4.33 -2.19
N LEU A 132 -11.71 -3.22 -2.95
CA LEU A 132 -12.12 -3.21 -4.37
C LEU A 132 -11.27 -4.17 -5.22
N ARG A 133 -9.96 -4.20 -5.01
CA ARG A 133 -9.04 -5.14 -5.68
C ARG A 133 -9.35 -6.58 -5.28
N GLU A 134 -9.57 -6.84 -3.99
CA GLU A 134 -9.92 -8.17 -3.49
C GLU A 134 -11.25 -8.67 -4.07
N LEU A 135 -12.22 -7.78 -4.24
CA LEU A 135 -13.48 -8.10 -4.89
C LEU A 135 -13.26 -8.63 -6.31
N ILE A 136 -12.37 -7.98 -7.09
CA ILE A 136 -11.99 -8.44 -8.44
C ILE A 136 -11.31 -9.82 -8.36
N VAL A 137 -10.33 -9.97 -7.45
CA VAL A 137 -9.60 -11.23 -7.27
C VAL A 137 -10.55 -12.38 -6.88
N LYS A 138 -11.43 -12.15 -5.91
CA LYS A 138 -12.43 -13.14 -5.46
C LYS A 138 -13.41 -13.52 -6.59
N ALA A 139 -13.84 -12.56 -7.40
CA ALA A 139 -14.67 -12.83 -8.56
C ALA A 139 -13.96 -13.74 -9.57
N ILE A 140 -12.68 -13.50 -9.84
CA ILE A 140 -11.85 -14.35 -10.72
C ILE A 140 -11.68 -15.75 -10.10
N LEU A 141 -11.29 -15.84 -8.82
CA LEU A 141 -11.13 -17.12 -8.11
C LEU A 141 -12.41 -17.95 -8.15
N ARG A 142 -13.55 -17.30 -7.93
CA ARG A 142 -14.87 -17.96 -8.01
C ARG A 142 -15.12 -18.59 -9.37
N CYS A 143 -14.69 -17.97 -10.45
CA CYS A 143 -14.80 -18.54 -11.79
C CYS A 143 -13.97 -19.84 -11.95
N PHE A 144 -12.74 -19.86 -11.37
CA PHE A 144 -11.89 -21.05 -11.36
C PHE A 144 -12.49 -22.16 -10.49
N GLU A 145 -12.97 -21.86 -9.30
CA GLU A 145 -13.65 -22.83 -8.40
C GLU A 145 -14.85 -23.51 -9.07
N VAL A 146 -15.74 -22.71 -9.68
CA VAL A 146 -16.92 -23.24 -10.38
C VAL A 146 -16.54 -24.18 -11.54
N LYS A 147 -15.33 -24.04 -12.09
CA LYS A 147 -14.80 -24.90 -13.14
C LYS A 147 -13.94 -26.04 -12.63
N SER A 148 -13.77 -26.17 -11.31
CA SER A 148 -12.84 -27.13 -10.69
C SER A 148 -11.43 -27.02 -11.26
N GLN A 149 -10.97 -25.78 -11.47
CA GLN A 149 -9.66 -25.47 -12.03
C GLN A 149 -8.80 -24.73 -11.03
N SER A 150 -7.55 -25.12 -10.92
CA SER A 150 -6.55 -24.40 -10.17
C SER A 150 -5.99 -23.22 -10.95
N THR A 151 -5.49 -22.21 -10.25
CA THR A 151 -4.73 -21.09 -10.84
C THR A 151 -3.63 -20.65 -9.89
N PRO A 152 -2.43 -20.31 -10.39
CA PRO A 152 -1.37 -19.75 -9.60
C PRO A 152 -1.61 -18.26 -9.36
N ILE A 153 -1.22 -17.81 -8.16
CA ILE A 153 -1.07 -16.39 -7.83
C ILE A 153 0.38 -16.18 -7.39
N LEU A 154 1.07 -15.22 -8.01
CA LEU A 154 2.33 -14.70 -7.53
C LEU A 154 2.02 -13.82 -6.30
N TRP A 155 2.46 -14.28 -5.13
CA TRP A 155 2.16 -13.60 -3.88
C TRP A 155 2.87 -12.24 -3.78
N TYR A 156 2.40 -11.39 -2.89
CA TYR A 156 2.90 -10.01 -2.75
C TYR A 156 4.32 -9.96 -2.21
N TYR A 157 4.66 -10.85 -1.27
CA TYR A 157 5.93 -10.82 -0.54
C TYR A 157 6.66 -12.17 -0.63
N PRO A 158 7.99 -12.19 -0.46
CA PRO A 158 8.77 -13.43 -0.45
C PRO A 158 8.59 -14.19 0.86
N ARG A 159 9.13 -15.40 0.94
CA ARG A 159 9.24 -16.23 2.15
C ARG A 159 7.92 -16.53 2.86
N GLY A 160 6.78 -16.44 2.15
CA GLY A 160 5.46 -16.67 2.72
C GLY A 160 4.98 -15.55 3.67
N LEU A 161 5.62 -14.37 3.64
CA LEU A 161 5.17 -13.21 4.40
C LEU A 161 3.80 -12.76 3.91
N LYS A 162 2.87 -12.54 4.83
CA LYS A 162 1.52 -12.08 4.47
C LYS A 162 1.45 -10.58 4.27
N SER A 163 2.08 -9.83 5.17
CA SER A 163 2.16 -8.38 5.20
C SER A 163 3.53 -7.96 5.70
N ILE A 164 3.91 -6.72 5.49
CA ILE A 164 5.14 -6.13 6.01
C ILE A 164 4.86 -4.78 6.66
N ALA A 165 5.82 -4.27 7.41
CA ALA A 165 5.78 -2.95 8.00
C ALA A 165 6.95 -2.09 7.51
N MET A 166 6.78 -0.78 7.55
CA MET A 166 7.76 0.21 7.18
C MET A 166 7.72 1.36 8.19
N MET A 167 8.90 1.88 8.55
CA MET A 167 9.01 3.10 9.35
C MET A 167 9.91 4.11 8.64
N SER A 168 9.43 5.35 8.56
CA SER A 168 10.21 6.47 8.03
C SER A 168 10.41 7.55 9.09
N HIS A 169 11.46 8.35 8.94
CA HIS A 169 11.84 9.42 9.86
C HIS A 169 12.08 10.69 9.08
N ASP A 170 11.23 11.70 9.25
CA ASP A 170 11.41 13.02 8.64
C ASP A 170 12.31 13.86 9.57
N SER A 171 13.48 14.27 9.08
CA SER A 171 14.53 14.86 9.91
C SER A 171 14.25 16.28 10.38
N ASP A 172 13.36 17.01 9.72
CA ASP A 172 12.87 18.38 9.94
C ASP A 172 13.91 19.39 10.46
N HIS A 173 14.28 19.29 11.72
CA HIS A 173 15.23 20.18 12.38
C HIS A 173 16.67 19.67 12.34
N ASN A 174 16.92 18.44 11.84
CA ASN A 174 18.24 17.81 11.82
C ASN A 174 18.95 17.83 13.19
N ASP A 175 18.20 17.62 14.28
CA ASP A 175 18.78 17.57 15.62
C ASP A 175 19.58 16.28 15.80
N GLN A 176 20.90 16.44 15.92
CA GLN A 176 21.84 15.33 15.98
C GLN A 176 21.61 14.41 17.17
N GLN A 177 21.31 14.96 18.35
CA GLN A 177 21.14 14.17 19.57
C GLN A 177 19.85 13.34 19.51
N LEU A 178 18.76 13.94 19.04
CA LEU A 178 17.47 13.26 18.90
C LEU A 178 17.52 12.20 17.80
N ALA A 179 18.26 12.46 16.71
CA ALA A 179 18.50 11.45 15.67
C ALA A 179 19.23 10.21 16.23
N TRP A 180 20.32 10.39 16.99
CA TRP A 180 21.00 9.27 17.65
C TRP A 180 20.10 8.54 18.65
N SER A 181 19.24 9.27 19.38
CA SER A 181 18.30 8.66 20.32
C SER A 181 17.31 7.74 19.59
N LEU A 182 16.73 8.18 18.48
CA LEU A 182 15.79 7.39 17.69
C LEU A 182 16.50 6.21 17.00
N LEU A 183 17.68 6.43 16.42
CA LEU A 183 18.48 5.36 15.79
C LEU A 183 18.81 4.24 16.78
N ASN A 184 19.15 4.59 18.02
CA ASN A 184 19.40 3.60 19.06
C ASN A 184 18.14 2.79 19.42
N VAL A 185 16.95 3.40 19.41
CA VAL A 185 15.69 2.69 19.66
C VAL A 185 15.42 1.69 18.53
N THR A 186 15.50 2.10 17.27
CA THR A 186 15.24 1.23 16.11
C THR A 186 16.28 0.09 16.00
N ASP A 187 17.54 0.38 16.34
CA ASP A 187 18.59 -0.65 16.38
C ASP A 187 18.36 -1.68 17.48
N GLN A 188 17.98 -1.26 18.69
CA GLN A 188 17.63 -2.17 19.79
C GLN A 188 16.43 -3.06 19.45
N LEU A 189 15.50 -2.56 18.65
CA LEU A 189 14.34 -3.31 18.13
C LEU A 189 14.69 -4.19 16.93
N ASN A 190 15.95 -4.13 16.46
CA ASN A 190 16.44 -4.87 15.30
C ASN A 190 15.60 -4.66 14.04
N ILE A 191 15.21 -3.43 13.78
CA ILE A 191 14.51 -3.02 12.55
C ILE A 191 15.36 -2.04 11.74
N LYS A 192 15.17 -2.05 10.41
CA LYS A 192 15.75 -1.04 9.52
C LYS A 192 14.66 -0.08 9.07
N THR A 193 15.02 1.19 8.97
CA THR A 193 14.08 2.29 8.72
C THR A 193 14.63 3.23 7.65
N THR A 194 13.76 4.07 7.09
CA THR A 194 14.08 5.06 6.05
C THR A 194 14.23 6.44 6.69
N TRP A 195 15.38 7.08 6.49
CA TRP A 195 15.70 8.41 7.01
C TRP A 195 15.54 9.46 5.91
N CYS A 196 14.48 10.24 5.96
CA CYS A 196 14.17 11.32 5.01
C CYS A 196 14.85 12.60 5.48
N ILE A 197 15.90 13.05 4.77
CA ILE A 197 16.77 14.15 5.19
C ILE A 197 16.37 15.44 4.49
N ILE A 198 16.09 16.48 5.28
CA ILE A 198 15.63 17.79 4.81
C ILE A 198 16.78 18.74 4.49
N TYR A 199 16.60 19.56 3.46
CA TYR A 199 17.44 20.72 3.09
C TYR A 199 16.86 22.02 3.69
N PRO A 200 17.72 22.99 4.12
CA PRO A 200 19.14 22.89 4.38
C PRO A 200 19.41 22.26 5.74
N GLY A 201 20.59 21.70 5.91
CA GLY A 201 20.99 21.11 7.18
C GLY A 201 21.67 19.79 6.93
N GLY A 202 21.14 18.74 7.52
CA GLY A 202 21.77 17.44 7.50
C GLY A 202 22.41 17.10 8.83
N TYR A 203 23.03 15.94 8.87
CA TYR A 203 23.69 15.41 10.05
C TYR A 203 25.21 15.42 9.86
N ILE A 204 25.97 15.17 10.91
CA ILE A 204 27.42 15.01 10.82
C ILE A 204 27.75 13.75 9.98
N PRO A 205 28.95 13.73 9.29
CA PRO A 205 29.35 12.62 8.43
C PRO A 205 29.29 11.25 9.12
N GLU A 206 29.61 11.19 10.40
CA GLU A 206 29.60 9.96 11.19
C GLU A 206 28.18 9.36 11.32
N PHE A 207 27.14 10.20 11.33
CA PHE A 207 25.77 9.72 11.35
C PHE A 207 25.37 9.08 10.02
N TYR A 208 25.68 9.72 8.91
CA TYR A 208 25.44 9.17 7.58
C TYR A 208 26.22 7.86 7.36
N GLN A 209 27.48 7.82 7.79
CA GLN A 209 28.28 6.59 7.74
C GLN A 209 27.63 5.48 8.55
N LYS A 210 27.11 5.81 9.74
CA LYS A 210 26.40 4.84 10.58
C LYS A 210 25.13 4.30 9.94
N LEU A 211 24.33 5.16 9.29
CA LEU A 211 23.15 4.70 8.55
C LEU A 211 23.55 3.71 7.46
N GLN A 212 24.59 4.03 6.67
CA GLN A 212 25.08 3.17 5.59
C GLN A 212 25.65 1.85 6.12
N ASP A 213 26.52 1.88 7.14
CA ASP A 213 27.16 0.70 7.71
C ASP A 213 26.16 -0.29 8.32
N TRP A 214 24.99 0.20 8.72
CA TRP A 214 23.95 -0.59 9.36
C TRP A 214 22.74 -0.87 8.48
N ASP A 215 22.85 -0.65 7.16
CA ASP A 215 21.79 -0.90 6.17
C ASP A 215 20.48 -0.15 6.43
N TYR A 216 20.56 1.07 7.01
CA TYR A 216 19.44 2.01 7.02
C TYR A 216 19.39 2.75 5.70
N GLU A 217 18.20 3.13 5.26
CA GLU A 217 18.03 3.88 4.02
C GLU A 217 18.13 5.39 4.28
N ILE A 218 18.84 6.10 3.38
CA ILE A 218 18.87 7.56 3.30
C ILE A 218 17.98 7.98 2.13
N ALA A 219 16.96 8.78 2.40
CA ALA A 219 15.97 9.29 1.46
C ALA A 219 15.96 10.84 1.46
N LEU A 220 15.49 11.45 0.37
CA LEU A 220 15.27 12.88 0.34
C LEU A 220 13.99 13.26 1.09
N HIS A 221 14.07 14.30 1.93
CA HIS A 221 12.91 15.02 2.44
C HIS A 221 12.78 16.35 1.69
N PHE A 222 12.13 16.30 0.52
CA PHE A 222 12.03 17.48 -0.34
C PHE A 222 11.23 18.60 0.34
N ASP A 223 11.88 19.72 0.63
CA ASP A 223 11.26 20.91 1.22
C ASP A 223 10.89 21.94 0.15
N ALA A 224 9.61 22.16 -0.03
CA ALA A 224 9.03 23.09 -0.99
C ALA A 224 7.98 24.01 -0.35
N LEU A 225 8.23 24.48 0.87
CA LEU A 225 7.34 25.43 1.54
C LEU A 225 7.48 26.82 0.91
N THR A 226 6.45 27.28 0.21
CA THR A 226 6.42 28.56 -0.51
C THR A 226 6.63 29.78 0.38
N LYS A 227 6.42 29.67 1.70
CA LYS A 227 6.69 30.71 2.69
C LYS A 227 8.17 30.85 3.06
N LYS A 228 9.01 29.89 2.65
CA LYS A 228 10.46 29.96 2.86
C LYS A 228 11.12 30.64 1.69
N THR A 229 12.15 31.43 1.98
CA THR A 229 12.84 32.24 0.97
C THR A 229 13.80 31.44 0.08
N TYR A 230 14.04 30.18 0.38
CA TYR A 230 15.07 29.35 -0.26
C TYR A 230 14.53 28.06 -0.91
N THR A 231 13.24 27.76 -0.73
CA THR A 231 12.61 26.55 -1.29
C THR A 231 11.28 26.90 -1.95
N ASN A 232 11.02 26.26 -3.10
CA ASN A 232 9.77 26.41 -3.84
C ASN A 232 9.35 25.06 -4.45
N TRP A 233 8.05 24.94 -4.81
CA TRP A 233 7.55 23.81 -5.57
C TRP A 233 7.97 23.93 -7.04
N THR A 234 9.23 23.62 -7.32
CA THR A 234 9.79 23.62 -8.68
C THR A 234 10.68 22.40 -8.90
N GLN A 235 10.75 21.94 -10.14
CA GLN A 235 11.67 20.87 -10.51
C GLN A 235 13.14 21.24 -10.28
N ASP A 236 13.49 22.51 -10.42
CA ASP A 236 14.87 22.98 -10.21
C ASP A 236 15.25 22.90 -8.72
N ASP A 237 14.36 23.30 -7.80
CA ASP A 237 14.60 23.15 -6.36
C ASP A 237 14.68 21.67 -5.95
N PHE A 238 13.81 20.82 -6.49
CA PHE A 238 13.88 19.39 -6.29
C PHE A 238 15.23 18.81 -6.78
N ASN A 239 15.65 19.17 -7.98
CA ASN A 239 16.92 18.74 -8.56
C ASN A 239 18.11 19.19 -7.71
N TYR A 240 18.05 20.40 -7.17
CA TYR A 240 19.10 20.97 -6.33
C TYR A 240 19.19 20.21 -5.00
N GLN A 241 18.09 20.01 -4.30
CA GLN A 241 18.05 19.31 -3.02
C GLN A 241 18.44 17.82 -3.17
N HIS A 242 18.01 17.18 -4.25
CA HIS A 242 18.44 15.82 -4.59
C HIS A 242 19.97 15.73 -4.75
N GLN A 243 20.57 16.64 -5.51
CA GLN A 243 22.02 16.66 -5.71
C GLN A 243 22.79 17.01 -4.42
N TRP A 244 22.24 17.93 -3.63
CA TRP A 244 22.79 18.31 -2.34
C TRP A 244 22.88 17.08 -1.41
N LEU A 245 21.82 16.32 -1.25
CA LEU A 245 21.82 15.20 -0.31
C LEU A 245 22.79 14.08 -0.74
N ILE A 246 22.91 13.80 -2.03
CA ILE A 246 23.92 12.87 -2.56
C ILE A 246 25.33 13.27 -2.11
N GLN A 247 25.65 14.56 -2.20
CA GLN A 247 26.96 15.09 -1.80
C GLN A 247 27.13 15.11 -0.28
N GLU A 248 26.11 15.55 0.44
CA GLU A 248 26.10 15.67 1.90
C GLU A 248 26.25 14.33 2.59
N ALA A 249 25.50 13.32 2.15
CA ALA A 249 25.53 11.99 2.72
C ALA A 249 26.65 11.10 2.14
N GLY A 250 27.35 11.54 1.09
CA GLY A 250 28.41 10.76 0.45
C GLY A 250 27.91 9.47 -0.21
N ILE A 251 26.67 9.43 -0.70
CA ILE A 251 26.05 8.27 -1.32
C ILE A 251 26.03 8.38 -2.85
N PRO A 252 26.05 7.27 -3.59
CA PRO A 252 26.09 7.30 -5.04
C PRO A 252 24.74 7.68 -5.69
N THR A 253 23.63 7.31 -5.07
CA THR A 253 22.27 7.51 -5.60
C THR A 253 21.26 7.65 -4.45
N LEU A 254 20.14 8.28 -4.75
CA LEU A 254 18.95 8.30 -3.91
C LEU A 254 17.84 7.49 -4.58
N LYS A 255 17.23 6.59 -3.83
CA LYS A 255 16.16 5.70 -4.34
C LYS A 255 14.77 6.20 -3.99
N SER A 256 14.64 6.93 -2.88
CA SER A 256 13.33 7.35 -2.40
C SER A 256 13.26 8.80 -1.95
N ASN A 257 12.04 9.30 -1.88
CA ASN A 257 11.68 10.64 -1.45
C ASN A 257 10.44 10.66 -0.58
N LYS A 258 10.35 11.69 0.25
CA LYS A 258 9.15 12.10 0.96
C LYS A 258 9.09 13.63 1.04
N ASN A 259 7.98 14.23 0.71
CA ASN A 259 7.86 15.68 0.73
C ASN A 259 7.58 16.20 2.13
N HIS A 260 8.32 17.22 2.56
CA HIS A 260 8.11 17.93 3.81
C HIS A 260 6.68 18.48 3.88
N TYR A 261 6.00 18.35 5.03
CA TYR A 261 4.58 18.68 5.23
C TYR A 261 3.62 17.93 4.30
N THR A 262 4.00 16.79 3.72
CA THR A 262 3.23 16.14 2.64
C THR A 262 2.89 17.10 1.48
N ARG A 263 3.74 18.14 1.28
CA ARG A 263 3.56 19.20 0.30
C ARG A 263 3.31 18.66 -1.09
N TRP A 264 2.27 19.16 -1.78
CA TRP A 264 1.89 18.68 -3.10
C TRP A 264 1.19 19.74 -3.92
N GLU A 265 1.48 19.83 -5.22
CA GLU A 265 0.69 20.59 -6.19
C GLU A 265 0.35 19.73 -7.40
N ASN A 266 -0.76 20.03 -8.06
CA ASN A 266 -1.27 19.25 -9.18
C ASN A 266 -1.50 17.78 -8.84
N ARG A 267 -1.36 16.83 -9.81
CA ARG A 267 -1.67 15.42 -9.61
C ARG A 267 -0.47 14.49 -9.81
N LEU A 268 0.20 14.58 -10.96
CA LEU A 268 1.22 13.60 -11.38
C LEU A 268 2.59 14.23 -11.65
N GLU A 269 2.68 15.54 -11.66
CA GLU A 269 3.89 16.27 -12.05
C GLU A 269 5.11 15.87 -11.22
N PHE A 270 4.93 15.75 -9.91
CA PHE A 270 6.02 15.39 -9.01
C PHE A 270 6.56 13.98 -9.27
N PHE A 271 5.70 13.01 -9.59
CA PHE A 271 6.16 11.67 -9.98
C PHE A 271 7.04 11.70 -11.24
N HIS A 272 6.79 12.61 -12.18
CA HIS A 272 7.65 12.77 -13.34
C HIS A 272 9.02 13.36 -12.96
N TRP A 273 9.07 14.28 -11.99
CA TRP A 273 10.35 14.79 -11.46
C TRP A 273 11.15 13.68 -10.79
N CYS A 274 10.50 12.88 -9.95
CA CYS A 274 11.10 11.72 -9.30
C CYS A 274 11.68 10.75 -10.35
N GLN A 275 10.87 10.34 -11.32
CA GLN A 275 11.30 9.41 -12.37
C GLN A 275 12.49 9.96 -13.17
N ALA A 276 12.51 11.27 -13.48
CA ALA A 276 13.60 11.91 -14.22
C ALA A 276 14.93 11.92 -13.43
N LYS A 277 14.88 11.82 -12.11
CA LYS A 277 16.05 11.76 -11.21
C LYS A 277 16.44 10.35 -10.77
N GLY A 278 15.72 9.34 -11.20
CA GLY A 278 15.97 7.96 -10.77
C GLY A 278 15.48 7.66 -9.37
N ILE A 279 14.61 8.50 -8.79
CA ILE A 279 13.84 8.17 -7.59
C ILE A 279 12.81 7.10 -7.99
N GLU A 280 12.85 5.97 -7.32
CA GLU A 280 12.04 4.78 -7.61
C GLU A 280 10.85 4.63 -6.68
N VAL A 281 10.91 5.27 -5.48
CA VAL A 281 9.86 5.23 -4.46
C VAL A 281 9.55 6.64 -3.97
N ASP A 282 8.26 6.98 -3.88
CA ASP A 282 7.78 8.15 -3.16
C ASP A 282 6.91 7.73 -1.96
N GLN A 283 6.93 8.52 -0.89
CA GLN A 283 6.23 8.24 0.37
C GLN A 283 5.43 9.45 0.83
N SER A 284 5.12 10.37 -0.10
CA SER A 284 4.56 11.67 0.26
C SER A 284 3.07 11.64 0.53
N LYS A 285 2.34 10.63 0.02
CA LYS A 285 0.89 10.55 0.21
C LYS A 285 0.54 9.93 1.56
N GLY A 286 -0.32 10.64 2.29
CA GLY A 286 -0.75 10.18 3.61
C GLY A 286 -1.40 11.30 4.42
N PRO A 287 -1.79 11.00 5.68
CA PRO A 287 -2.45 11.95 6.56
C PRO A 287 -1.48 12.97 7.15
N SER A 288 -1.94 14.21 7.32
CA SER A 288 -1.26 15.21 8.14
C SER A 288 -2.07 15.63 9.37
N LYS A 289 -3.34 15.24 9.46
CA LYS A 289 -4.29 15.64 10.50
C LYS A 289 -4.91 14.42 11.18
N HIS A 290 -5.48 14.60 12.37
CA HIS A 290 -6.13 13.51 13.12
C HIS A 290 -7.23 12.83 12.28
N GLY A 291 -8.11 13.60 11.66
CA GLY A 291 -9.24 13.07 10.89
C GLY A 291 -8.88 12.38 9.58
N THR A 292 -7.66 12.56 9.07
CA THR A 292 -7.17 11.91 7.86
C THR A 292 -6.33 10.65 8.12
N ILE A 293 -6.08 10.31 9.39
CA ILE A 293 -5.32 9.11 9.79
C ILE A 293 -5.87 7.85 9.08
N GLY A 294 -4.96 6.97 8.71
CA GLY A 294 -5.25 5.69 8.05
C GLY A 294 -5.11 5.76 6.53
N PHE A 295 -6.17 5.43 5.80
CA PHE A 295 -6.15 5.22 4.35
C PHE A 295 -6.91 6.29 3.55
N PRO A 296 -6.56 7.59 3.62
CA PRO A 296 -7.26 8.64 2.86
C PRO A 296 -7.11 8.46 1.34
N PHE A 297 -6.06 7.74 0.90
CA PHE A 297 -5.85 7.30 -0.48
C PHE A 297 -6.24 5.84 -0.72
N GLY A 298 -7.05 5.28 0.17
CA GLY A 298 -7.81 4.04 0.03
C GLY A 298 -7.04 2.74 0.11
N GLY A 299 -5.71 2.71 0.18
CA GLY A 299 -4.98 1.46 0.11
C GLY A 299 -3.74 1.35 1.00
N SER A 300 -3.45 0.11 1.43
CA SER A 300 -2.22 -0.28 2.13
C SER A 300 -1.18 -0.91 1.20
N HIS A 301 -1.56 -1.28 -0.02
CA HIS A 301 -0.59 -1.78 -1.01
C HIS A 301 0.10 -0.64 -1.75
N PRO A 302 1.39 -0.80 -2.08
CA PRO A 302 2.10 0.17 -2.91
C PRO A 302 1.56 0.15 -4.33
N TRP A 303 1.61 1.28 -5.01
CA TRP A 303 1.04 1.42 -6.34
C TRP A 303 1.88 2.35 -7.23
N TYR A 304 1.78 2.14 -8.55
CA TYR A 304 2.41 2.99 -9.56
C TYR A 304 1.39 3.95 -10.16
N PRO A 305 1.68 5.26 -10.24
CA PRO A 305 0.83 6.20 -10.94
C PRO A 305 0.68 5.85 -12.43
N ILE A 306 -0.49 6.17 -12.97
CA ILE A 306 -0.81 6.03 -14.41
C ILE A 306 -1.08 7.43 -14.95
N ASP A 307 -0.39 7.81 -16.03
CA ASP A 307 -0.59 9.10 -16.69
C ASP A 307 -1.92 9.16 -17.48
N ASP A 308 -2.24 10.33 -18.02
CA ASP A 308 -3.48 10.55 -18.77
C ASP A 308 -3.57 9.77 -20.09
N ASN A 309 -2.47 9.16 -20.53
CA ASN A 309 -2.41 8.26 -21.68
C ASN A 309 -2.50 6.77 -21.27
N GLY A 310 -2.70 6.48 -19.99
CA GLY A 310 -2.72 5.12 -19.44
C GLY A 310 -1.35 4.48 -19.29
N LYS A 311 -0.26 5.27 -19.37
CA LYS A 311 1.10 4.78 -19.21
C LYS A 311 1.53 4.88 -17.75
N ARG A 312 2.13 3.81 -17.23
CA ARG A 312 2.70 3.76 -15.88
C ARG A 312 3.90 4.69 -15.75
N ILE A 313 3.92 5.50 -14.69
CA ILE A 313 5.09 6.25 -14.22
C ILE A 313 5.86 5.31 -13.27
N ASN A 314 7.18 5.15 -13.48
CA ASN A 314 7.99 4.18 -12.74
C ASN A 314 8.48 4.75 -11.39
N VAL A 315 7.56 5.24 -10.59
CA VAL A 315 7.77 5.65 -9.20
C VAL A 315 6.71 4.94 -8.37
N LEU A 316 7.13 4.14 -7.41
CA LEU A 316 6.23 3.40 -6.53
C LEU A 316 5.80 4.31 -5.39
N GLU A 317 4.51 4.56 -5.24
CA GLU A 317 3.99 5.26 -4.06
C GLU A 317 3.72 4.27 -2.93
N ILE A 318 4.20 4.61 -1.71
CA ILE A 318 3.92 3.88 -0.47
C ILE A 318 3.23 4.83 0.50
N ASN A 319 1.90 4.74 0.60
CA ASN A 319 1.12 5.63 1.44
C ASN A 319 1.53 5.52 2.92
N MET A 320 1.73 6.66 3.57
CA MET A 320 1.89 6.76 5.01
C MET A 320 0.51 6.63 5.69
N LEU A 321 0.43 5.99 6.85
CA LEU A 321 -0.83 5.75 7.57
C LEU A 321 -1.04 6.71 8.74
N THR A 322 0.02 7.14 9.41
CA THR A 322 -0.02 8.08 10.52
C THR A 322 1.35 8.68 10.78
N GLN A 323 1.36 9.83 11.44
CA GLN A 323 2.57 10.49 11.95
C GLN A 323 2.56 10.40 13.49
N ASP A 324 3.74 10.27 14.09
CA ASP A 324 4.02 10.43 15.52
C ASP A 324 2.86 10.05 16.46
N LEU A 325 2.64 8.76 16.63
CA LEU A 325 1.70 8.28 17.64
C LEU A 325 1.99 8.94 18.98
N VAL A 326 0.95 9.20 19.77
CA VAL A 326 0.91 10.00 21.00
C VAL A 326 0.89 11.52 20.75
N ILE A 327 1.49 12.00 19.69
CA ILE A 327 1.45 13.42 19.31
C ILE A 327 0.19 13.71 18.48
N THR A 328 -0.01 12.95 17.40
CA THR A 328 -1.14 13.14 16.48
C THR A 328 -2.36 12.33 16.89
N CYS A 329 -2.17 11.14 17.46
CA CYS A 329 -3.24 10.27 17.90
C CYS A 329 -2.75 9.23 18.94
N PRO A 330 -3.64 8.63 19.74
CA PRO A 330 -3.30 7.58 20.69
C PRO A 330 -2.69 6.32 20.02
N VAL A 331 -1.84 5.58 20.76
CA VAL A 331 -1.11 4.39 20.29
C VAL A 331 -2.04 3.30 19.71
N PHE A 332 -3.22 3.11 20.30
CA PHE A 332 -4.15 2.07 19.83
C PHE A 332 -4.62 2.25 18.37
N TYR A 333 -4.50 3.48 17.80
CA TYR A 333 -4.72 3.68 16.35
C TYR A 333 -3.69 2.92 15.53
N GLY A 334 -2.42 2.92 15.96
CA GLY A 334 -1.36 2.16 15.30
C GLY A 334 -1.68 0.67 15.21
N ARG A 335 -2.15 0.07 16.31
CA ARG A 335 -2.58 -1.35 16.33
C ARG A 335 -3.77 -1.60 15.42
N GLY A 336 -4.80 -0.75 15.46
CA GLY A 336 -5.96 -0.88 14.58
C GLY A 336 -5.61 -0.79 13.08
N LEU A 337 -4.64 0.06 12.71
CA LEU A 337 -4.14 0.16 11.35
C LEU A 337 -3.32 -1.08 10.95
N ILE A 338 -2.49 -1.62 11.85
CA ILE A 338 -1.77 -2.89 11.62
C ILE A 338 -2.76 -4.03 11.39
N ASP A 339 -3.85 -4.10 12.17
CA ASP A 339 -4.90 -5.12 11.98
C ASP A 339 -5.58 -5.00 10.61
N SER A 340 -5.91 -3.77 10.18
CA SER A 340 -6.47 -3.52 8.84
C SER A 340 -5.48 -3.94 7.74
N VAL A 341 -4.22 -3.52 7.84
CA VAL A 341 -3.16 -3.92 6.89
C VAL A 341 -3.00 -5.44 6.84
N SER A 342 -3.00 -6.11 8.00
CA SER A 342 -2.85 -7.57 8.08
C SER A 342 -3.99 -8.33 7.38
N ARG A 343 -5.24 -7.83 7.51
CA ARG A 343 -6.40 -8.40 6.82
C ARG A 343 -6.30 -8.33 5.31
N HIS A 344 -5.66 -7.28 4.77
CA HIS A 344 -5.58 -6.97 3.35
C HIS A 344 -4.19 -7.20 2.73
N TYR A 345 -3.26 -7.80 3.50
CA TYR A 345 -1.94 -8.22 3.02
C TYR A 345 -1.07 -7.06 2.50
N GLY A 346 -1.16 -5.89 3.13
CA GLY A 346 -0.51 -4.66 2.70
C GLY A 346 0.78 -4.31 3.44
N ILE A 347 1.09 -3.00 3.49
CA ILE A 347 2.24 -2.40 4.15
C ILE A 347 1.76 -1.46 5.25
N ALA A 348 2.20 -1.68 6.49
CA ALA A 348 1.95 -0.80 7.62
C ALA A 348 3.05 0.26 7.70
N HIS A 349 2.83 1.44 7.10
CA HIS A 349 3.81 2.52 7.05
C HIS A 349 3.54 3.58 8.13
N PHE A 350 4.46 3.70 9.09
CA PHE A 350 4.45 4.69 10.18
C PHE A 350 5.54 5.73 10.00
N LEU A 351 5.25 6.99 10.34
CA LEU A 351 6.23 8.06 10.45
C LEU A 351 6.45 8.41 11.91
N PHE A 352 7.72 8.53 12.30
CA PHE A 352 8.13 9.12 13.58
C PHE A 352 9.27 10.11 13.35
N HIS A 353 9.07 11.38 13.71
CA HIS A 353 10.11 12.40 13.64
C HIS A 353 11.14 12.22 14.77
N PRO A 354 12.45 12.29 14.49
CA PRO A 354 13.48 12.32 15.53
C PRO A 354 13.22 13.39 16.60
N ALA A 355 12.71 14.56 16.18
CA ALA A 355 12.36 15.67 17.07
C ALA A 355 11.36 15.34 18.19
N HIS A 356 10.66 14.22 18.07
CA HIS A 356 9.64 13.82 19.05
C HIS A 356 10.06 12.66 19.96
N ILE A 357 11.16 11.98 19.70
CA ILE A 357 11.51 10.71 20.37
C ILE A 357 11.67 10.82 21.90
N GLU A 358 12.09 11.97 22.39
CA GLU A 358 12.24 12.23 23.82
C GLU A 358 10.97 12.84 24.48
N LYS A 359 9.92 13.08 23.70
CA LYS A 359 8.62 13.49 24.26
C LYS A 359 7.99 12.33 25.03
N PRO A 360 7.20 12.61 26.09
CA PRO A 360 6.59 11.56 26.92
C PRO A 360 5.82 10.53 26.07
N ASN A 361 6.10 9.25 26.31
CA ASN A 361 5.45 8.07 25.72
C ASN A 361 5.67 7.86 24.19
N VAL A 362 6.42 8.74 23.48
CA VAL A 362 6.67 8.54 22.02
C VAL A 362 7.59 7.36 21.80
N ARG A 363 8.65 7.22 22.60
CA ARG A 363 9.54 6.03 22.55
C ARG A 363 8.77 4.74 22.78
N ASP A 364 7.89 4.73 23.79
CA ASP A 364 7.05 3.56 24.08
C ASP A 364 6.09 3.25 22.93
N ALA A 365 5.58 4.29 22.25
CA ALA A 365 4.74 4.10 21.07
C ALA A 365 5.50 3.48 19.87
N VAL A 366 6.77 3.87 19.66
CA VAL A 366 7.63 3.22 18.65
C VAL A 366 7.80 1.74 19.00
N ILE A 367 8.14 1.42 20.26
CA ILE A 367 8.30 0.04 20.71
C ILE A 367 7.00 -0.74 20.52
N ASP A 368 5.86 -0.17 20.94
CA ASP A 368 4.54 -0.82 20.87
C ASP A 368 4.15 -1.22 19.45
N VAL A 369 4.28 -0.32 18.48
CA VAL A 369 3.90 -0.64 17.08
C VAL A 369 4.86 -1.65 16.45
N VAL A 370 6.16 -1.60 16.80
CA VAL A 370 7.14 -2.56 16.29
C VAL A 370 6.86 -3.95 16.82
N GLU A 371 6.66 -4.09 18.12
CA GLU A 371 6.34 -5.38 18.74
C GLU A 371 4.99 -5.92 18.25
N TYR A 372 3.98 -5.05 18.12
CA TYR A 372 2.67 -5.48 17.63
C TYR A 372 2.71 -5.95 16.18
N ALA A 373 3.45 -5.27 15.30
CA ALA A 373 3.65 -5.71 13.92
C ALA A 373 4.38 -7.07 13.86
N HIS A 374 5.40 -7.29 14.68
CA HIS A 374 6.07 -8.58 14.81
C HIS A 374 5.11 -9.69 15.28
N LEU A 375 4.22 -9.40 16.24
CA LEU A 375 3.18 -10.36 16.69
C LEU A 375 2.22 -10.74 15.56
N GLN A 376 1.97 -9.84 14.61
CA GLN A 376 1.19 -10.12 13.38
C GLN A 376 2.03 -10.83 12.30
N GLY A 377 3.28 -11.15 12.55
CA GLY A 377 4.19 -11.82 11.61
C GLY A 377 4.75 -10.91 10.53
N MET A 378 4.73 -9.59 10.73
CA MET A 378 5.31 -8.62 9.80
C MET A 378 6.81 -8.48 10.01
N GLU A 379 7.57 -8.35 8.92
CA GLU A 379 8.95 -7.86 8.92
C GLU A 379 8.97 -6.36 8.61
N TRP A 380 9.98 -5.67 9.15
CA TRP A 380 10.19 -4.24 8.89
C TRP A 380 11.17 -4.06 7.74
N TRP A 381 10.74 -3.36 6.70
CA TRP A 381 11.51 -3.09 5.49
C TRP A 381 11.66 -1.59 5.27
N THR A 382 12.78 -1.19 4.66
CA THR A 382 12.96 0.19 4.16
C THR A 382 12.16 0.39 2.86
N SER A 383 11.95 1.63 2.46
CA SER A 383 11.27 1.93 1.20
C SER A 383 12.03 1.41 -0.02
N GLU A 384 13.36 1.48 0.00
CA GLU A 384 14.22 0.91 -1.05
C GLU A 384 14.05 -0.61 -1.16
N GLN A 385 14.01 -1.33 -0.03
CA GLN A 385 13.79 -2.79 -0.03
C GLN A 385 12.43 -3.16 -0.64
N ILE A 386 11.39 -2.37 -0.35
CA ILE A 386 10.06 -2.54 -0.93
C ILE A 386 10.08 -2.28 -2.42
N GLY A 387 10.69 -1.17 -2.86
CA GLY A 387 10.84 -0.81 -4.27
C GLY A 387 11.60 -1.88 -5.06
N ASP A 388 12.74 -2.31 -4.56
CA ASP A 388 13.57 -3.36 -5.15
C ASP A 388 12.82 -4.69 -5.28
N TRP A 389 12.06 -5.09 -4.24
CA TRP A 389 11.24 -6.29 -4.30
C TRP A 389 10.14 -6.20 -5.35
N GLU A 390 9.38 -5.09 -5.36
CA GLU A 390 8.32 -4.87 -6.35
C GLU A 390 8.84 -4.88 -7.79
N GLN A 391 10.00 -4.29 -8.05
CA GLN A 391 10.63 -4.33 -9.36
C GLN A 391 11.00 -5.76 -9.78
N LYS A 392 11.62 -6.53 -8.87
CA LYS A 392 12.00 -7.94 -9.12
C LYS A 392 10.76 -8.81 -9.32
N ARG A 393 9.78 -8.72 -8.43
CA ARG A 393 8.53 -9.50 -8.48
C ARG A 393 7.78 -9.30 -9.79
N ARG A 394 7.70 -8.06 -10.29
CA ARG A 394 7.01 -7.72 -11.55
C ARG A 394 7.70 -8.20 -12.81
N GLN A 395 8.93 -8.69 -12.74
CA GLN A 395 9.60 -9.33 -13.88
C GLN A 395 9.27 -10.82 -13.99
N ILE A 396 8.70 -11.41 -12.95
CA ILE A 396 8.28 -12.81 -12.95
C ILE A 396 7.04 -12.96 -13.83
N ARG A 397 7.07 -13.92 -14.73
CA ARG A 397 5.98 -14.25 -15.65
C ARG A 397 5.47 -15.66 -15.39
N ILE A 398 4.14 -15.80 -15.36
CA ILE A 398 3.45 -17.08 -15.31
C ILE A 398 2.76 -17.26 -16.65
N ILE A 399 3.14 -18.31 -17.38
CA ILE A 399 2.61 -18.63 -18.69
C ILE A 399 1.75 -19.88 -18.56
N HIS A 400 0.45 -19.75 -18.79
CA HIS A 400 -0.48 -20.87 -18.83
C HIS A 400 -0.28 -21.68 -20.10
N GLN A 401 0.00 -22.97 -19.96
CA GLN A 401 0.06 -23.91 -21.08
C GLN A 401 -1.24 -24.70 -21.21
N ARG A 402 -1.81 -25.11 -20.06
CA ARG A 402 -3.13 -25.77 -19.90
C ARG A 402 -3.67 -25.42 -18.52
N HIS A 403 -4.89 -25.89 -18.21
CA HIS A 403 -5.54 -25.66 -16.90
C HIS A 403 -4.77 -26.23 -15.69
N ASP A 404 -3.86 -27.18 -15.90
CA ASP A 404 -3.05 -27.86 -14.89
C ASP A 404 -1.53 -27.67 -15.09
N ARG A 405 -1.09 -26.88 -16.11
CA ARG A 405 0.32 -26.71 -16.46
C ARG A 405 0.69 -25.27 -16.69
N PHE A 406 1.77 -24.87 -16.04
CA PHE A 406 2.28 -23.50 -16.06
C PHE A 406 3.79 -23.50 -16.30
N THR A 407 4.30 -22.46 -16.90
CA THR A 407 5.73 -22.16 -16.93
C THR A 407 5.97 -20.85 -16.17
N ILE A 408 6.88 -20.87 -15.20
CA ILE A 408 7.31 -19.69 -14.46
C ILE A 408 8.70 -19.32 -14.97
N THR A 409 8.92 -18.04 -15.26
CA THR A 409 10.23 -17.54 -15.72
C THR A 409 10.46 -16.10 -15.27
N SER A 410 11.72 -15.70 -15.18
CA SER A 410 12.14 -14.32 -14.93
C SER A 410 13.43 -14.01 -15.69
N PRO A 411 13.61 -12.81 -16.27
CA PRO A 411 14.87 -12.42 -16.91
C PRO A 411 16.02 -12.22 -15.93
N ILE A 412 15.71 -12.10 -14.63
CA ILE A 412 16.68 -11.93 -13.52
C ILE A 412 16.49 -13.03 -12.48
N SER A 413 17.50 -13.25 -11.66
CA SER A 413 17.37 -14.14 -10.50
C SER A 413 16.55 -13.49 -9.41
N VAL A 414 15.57 -14.23 -8.86
CA VAL A 414 14.73 -13.79 -7.74
C VAL A 414 14.63 -14.93 -6.73
N GLY A 415 15.07 -14.64 -5.49
CA GLY A 415 15.07 -15.63 -4.41
C GLY A 415 13.77 -15.65 -3.60
N SER A 416 13.46 -16.81 -3.05
CA SER A 416 12.40 -17.04 -2.07
C SER A 416 11.01 -16.55 -2.49
N VAL A 417 10.71 -16.68 -3.78
CA VAL A 417 9.43 -16.24 -4.37
C VAL A 417 8.30 -17.12 -3.87
N THR A 418 7.24 -16.50 -3.36
CA THR A 418 6.06 -17.20 -2.89
C THR A 418 5.00 -17.29 -3.99
N PHE A 419 4.55 -18.50 -4.27
CA PHE A 419 3.38 -18.78 -5.11
C PHE A 419 2.30 -19.46 -4.28
N ILE A 420 1.05 -19.13 -4.57
CA ILE A 420 -0.09 -19.85 -4.02
C ILE A 420 -0.94 -20.39 -5.17
N PHE A 421 -1.36 -21.64 -5.07
CA PHE A 421 -2.17 -22.32 -6.08
C PHE A 421 -3.55 -22.62 -5.50
N LEU A 422 -4.60 -22.13 -6.15
CA LEU A 422 -5.98 -22.39 -5.73
C LEU A 422 -6.24 -23.91 -5.71
N ILE A 423 -6.79 -24.39 -4.60
CA ILE A 423 -7.27 -25.76 -4.45
C ILE A 423 -8.80 -25.73 -4.51
N PRO A 424 -9.43 -26.04 -5.65
CA PRO A 424 -10.88 -26.11 -5.73
C PRO A 424 -11.45 -27.16 -4.75
N ASP A 425 -12.56 -26.86 -4.09
CA ASP A 425 -13.21 -27.74 -3.12
C ASP A 425 -13.58 -29.14 -3.64
N THR A 426 -13.63 -29.28 -4.97
CA THR A 426 -13.93 -30.55 -5.66
C THR A 426 -12.73 -31.46 -5.84
N ILE A 427 -11.51 -31.00 -5.52
CA ILE A 427 -10.27 -31.78 -5.68
C ILE A 427 -9.84 -32.32 -4.31
N ASN A 428 -9.87 -33.66 -4.17
CA ASN A 428 -9.50 -34.32 -2.90
C ASN A 428 -7.97 -34.60 -2.80
N ASP A 429 -7.32 -34.92 -3.94
CA ASP A 429 -5.89 -35.26 -3.99
C ASP A 429 -5.15 -34.21 -4.81
N PHE A 430 -4.71 -33.13 -4.11
CA PHE A 430 -3.96 -32.05 -4.73
C PHE A 430 -2.46 -32.27 -4.57
N SER A 431 -1.71 -32.19 -5.66
CA SER A 431 -0.25 -32.31 -5.66
C SER A 431 0.37 -31.28 -6.59
N ILE A 432 1.61 -30.90 -6.31
CA ILE A 432 2.38 -29.99 -7.16
C ILE A 432 3.67 -30.69 -7.60
N GLN A 433 3.94 -30.68 -8.89
CA GLN A 433 5.21 -31.13 -9.44
C GLN A 433 5.96 -29.94 -10.06
N ILE A 434 7.25 -29.83 -9.77
CA ILE A 434 8.15 -28.88 -10.41
C ILE A 434 9.19 -29.69 -11.21
N ASP A 435 9.28 -29.46 -12.51
CA ASP A 435 10.17 -30.15 -13.45
C ASP A 435 10.08 -31.69 -13.31
N GLY A 436 8.83 -32.18 -13.10
CA GLY A 436 8.50 -33.61 -12.95
C GLY A 436 8.80 -34.20 -11.58
N ARG A 437 9.18 -33.41 -10.58
CA ARG A 437 9.40 -33.86 -9.20
C ARG A 437 8.29 -33.36 -8.30
N LEU A 438 7.70 -34.28 -7.52
CA LEU A 438 6.74 -33.92 -6.48
C LEU A 438 7.40 -33.05 -5.43
N ILE A 439 6.73 -31.98 -5.01
CA ILE A 439 7.20 -31.06 -3.98
C ILE A 439 6.20 -30.95 -2.87
N ASP A 440 6.70 -30.68 -1.66
CA ASP A 440 5.89 -30.37 -0.50
C ASP A 440 5.33 -28.95 -0.62
N TRP A 441 4.13 -28.76 -0.09
CA TRP A 441 3.45 -27.49 -0.03
C TRP A 441 2.74 -27.28 1.29
N LYS A 442 2.48 -26.03 1.67
CA LYS A 442 1.81 -25.66 2.91
C LYS A 442 0.37 -25.25 2.61
N PRO A 443 -0.65 -25.82 3.30
CA PRO A 443 -2.02 -25.36 3.16
C PRO A 443 -2.20 -23.99 3.82
N ILE A 444 -2.85 -23.06 3.10
CA ILE A 444 -3.23 -21.75 3.61
C ILE A 444 -4.64 -21.40 3.14
N SER A 445 -5.33 -20.53 3.88
CA SER A 445 -6.62 -19.97 3.49
C SER A 445 -6.52 -18.48 3.32
N ILE A 446 -6.82 -17.98 2.12
CA ILE A 446 -6.73 -16.57 1.71
C ILE A 446 -7.94 -16.26 0.83
N TYR A 447 -8.52 -15.07 0.94
CA TYR A 447 -9.69 -14.64 0.15
C TYR A 447 -10.91 -15.57 0.27
N GLY A 448 -11.02 -16.31 1.38
CA GLY A 448 -12.07 -17.30 1.59
C GLY A 448 -11.91 -18.59 0.77
N CYS A 449 -10.77 -18.82 0.13
CA CYS A 449 -10.43 -20.00 -0.65
C CYS A 449 -9.25 -20.76 -0.04
N ASN A 450 -9.10 -22.03 -0.38
CA ASN A 450 -7.98 -22.87 0.02
C ASN A 450 -6.87 -22.83 -1.03
N PHE A 451 -5.62 -22.72 -0.57
CA PHE A 451 -4.44 -22.68 -1.45
C PHE A 451 -3.34 -23.61 -0.95
N ALA A 452 -2.53 -24.07 -1.89
CA ALA A 452 -1.21 -24.65 -1.66
C ALA A 452 -0.14 -23.57 -1.83
N GLU A 453 0.60 -23.28 -0.76
CA GLU A 453 1.71 -22.32 -0.77
C GLU A 453 3.02 -23.05 -1.04
N ILE A 454 3.83 -22.52 -1.95
CA ILE A 454 5.22 -22.93 -2.19
C ILE A 454 6.14 -21.73 -2.23
N ILE A 455 7.40 -21.95 -1.88
CA ILE A 455 8.47 -20.94 -1.94
C ILE A 455 9.60 -21.49 -2.79
N ILE A 456 9.99 -20.77 -3.83
CA ILE A 456 11.00 -21.20 -4.78
C ILE A 456 11.97 -20.08 -5.16
N ASP A 457 13.18 -20.45 -5.51
CA ASP A 457 14.14 -19.56 -6.16
C ASP A 457 14.01 -19.67 -7.67
N ILE A 458 14.08 -18.55 -8.37
CA ILE A 458 14.04 -18.50 -9.84
C ILE A 458 15.40 -17.97 -10.31
N ALA A 459 16.16 -18.78 -11.04
CA ALA A 459 17.38 -18.30 -11.66
C ALA A 459 17.07 -17.49 -12.94
N ALA A 460 17.96 -16.57 -13.30
CA ALA A 460 17.80 -15.73 -14.47
C ALA A 460 17.59 -16.58 -15.75
N ASN A 461 16.53 -16.28 -16.51
CA ASN A 461 16.15 -16.97 -17.73
C ASN A 461 15.86 -18.49 -17.61
N GLN A 462 15.71 -18.98 -16.37
CA GLN A 462 15.25 -20.35 -16.13
C GLN A 462 13.75 -20.46 -16.46
N GLU A 463 13.36 -21.56 -17.09
CA GLU A 463 11.97 -21.98 -17.20
C GLU A 463 11.68 -23.06 -16.17
N ILE A 464 10.76 -22.80 -15.25
CA ILE A 464 10.30 -23.74 -14.25
C ILE A 464 8.94 -24.28 -14.69
N LYS A 465 8.84 -25.57 -14.96
CA LYS A 465 7.58 -26.21 -15.36
C LYS A 465 6.82 -26.71 -14.14
N VAL A 466 5.62 -26.18 -13.96
CA VAL A 466 4.72 -26.58 -12.86
C VAL A 466 3.57 -27.37 -13.43
N GLN A 467 3.28 -28.50 -12.79
CA GLN A 467 2.10 -29.35 -13.05
C GLN A 467 1.36 -29.62 -11.73
N LEU A 468 0.04 -29.47 -11.78
CA LEU A 468 -0.87 -29.69 -10.65
C LEU A 468 -1.58 -31.02 -10.78
#